data_ed5f051d946f042fd244bee9bec533d6
#
_entry.id   ed5f051d946f042fd244bee9bec533d6
#
_cell.length_a   1.000
_cell.length_b   1.000
_cell.length_c   1.000
_cell.angle_alpha   90.00
_cell.angle_beta   90.00
_cell.angle_gamma   90.00
#
_symmetry.space_group_name_H-M   'P 1'
#
loop_
_entity.id
_entity.type
_entity.pdbx_description
1 polymer ?
#
loop_
_entity_poly.entity_id
_entity_poly.type
_entity_poly.pdbx_seq_one_letter_code
_entity_poly.pdbx_strand_id
1 'polypeptide(L)'
;MHELQCRVEFRYRSPEGQSHAGGRGVHRPRNCYWCFRGHTQTGASTRWGATVNYVREQIDSFLNYLAVERGLSSNTLDAYFNDLTGLIEFLEDSGAPRNWSDVGASEISAFVDDLDDRGYARSTRTRKIAALKSMFRFLREEGLVDDNPTETLRSPRTGRTLPKALSIEQVDTLLTTVYEDDTPEGVRDAAMLEVLYAAGLRVSELVGLDLRDLDLETGSVRCIGKGSKERVVPIHGQAMESVIRYLEVVRPLHERQQQEQALFLNRNGRRLSRQGFWLRLKRAARAAGIPDHITPHTLRHSFATHMLRGGASLRHVQEMLGHASIATTQIYTHLTSEHVREEYDRAFPRA
;
A
#
# COMPACT_ATOMS: atom_id res chain seq x y z
N MET A 1 -16.08 38.06 -23.11
CA MET A 1 -14.98 38.05 -24.09
C MET A 1 -13.68 37.98 -23.32
N HIS A 2 -13.08 36.89 -23.27
CA HIS A 2 -11.71 36.43 -23.41
C HIS A 2 -11.54 35.08 -22.69
N GLU A 3 -11.68 34.05 -23.50
CA GLU A 3 -11.19 32.70 -23.18
C GLU A 3 -9.65 32.71 -23.26
N LEU A 4 -8.99 32.34 -22.20
CA LEU A 4 -7.57 31.99 -22.20
C LEU A 4 -7.42 30.48 -22.29
N GLN A 5 -7.24 30.01 -23.53
CA GLN A 5 -6.80 28.65 -23.83
C GLN A 5 -5.30 28.53 -23.50
N CYS A 6 -4.95 27.77 -22.47
CA CYS A 6 -3.59 27.32 -22.27
C CYS A 6 -3.30 26.12 -23.19
N ARG A 7 -2.65 26.37 -24.32
CA ARG A 7 -2.04 25.36 -25.19
C ARG A 7 -0.62 25.10 -24.69
N VAL A 8 -0.36 23.92 -24.16
CA VAL A 8 1.00 23.41 -23.97
C VAL A 8 1.31 22.44 -25.10
N GLU A 9 2.14 22.86 -26.05
CA GLU A 9 2.67 22.01 -27.10
C GLU A 9 3.87 21.21 -26.58
N PHE A 10 3.70 19.91 -26.43
CA PHE A 10 4.83 18.99 -26.29
C PHE A 10 5.22 18.44 -27.66
N ARG A 11 6.37 18.87 -28.19
CA ARG A 11 7.00 18.28 -29.39
C ARG A 11 7.67 16.97 -29.00
N TYR A 12 7.10 15.86 -29.42
CA TYR A 12 7.76 14.56 -29.41
C TYR A 12 8.42 14.32 -30.77
N ARG A 13 9.74 14.11 -30.76
CA ARG A 13 10.51 13.72 -31.95
C ARG A 13 10.48 12.19 -32.05
N SER A 14 9.83 11.65 -33.07
CA SER A 14 9.91 10.21 -33.44
C SER A 14 10.95 10.02 -34.55
N PRO A 15 11.69 8.91 -34.55
CA PRO A 15 12.44 8.51 -35.74
C PRO A 15 11.56 7.67 -36.68
N GLU A 16 11.55 8.11 -37.88
CA GLU A 16 11.28 7.51 -39.18
C GLU A 16 10.49 6.21 -39.38
N GLY A 17 9.46 6.32 -40.23
CA GLY A 17 9.17 5.41 -41.36
C GLY A 17 7.96 4.52 -41.23
N GLN A 18 6.84 4.89 -41.75
CA GLN A 18 6.03 4.28 -42.80
C GLN A 18 4.54 4.69 -42.68
N SER A 19 4.04 5.17 -43.84
CA SER A 19 2.68 5.58 -44.08
C SER A 19 1.72 4.37 -44.13
N HIS A 20 0.57 4.45 -43.44
CA HIS A 20 -0.70 3.92 -43.90
C HIS A 20 -1.87 4.69 -43.26
N ALA A 21 -2.80 5.07 -44.12
CA ALA A 21 -3.99 5.85 -43.83
C ALA A 21 -5.05 5.02 -43.08
N GLY A 22 -5.84 5.71 -42.23
CA GLY A 22 -7.20 5.29 -41.88
C GLY A 22 -7.40 4.94 -40.40
N GLY A 23 -8.09 5.81 -39.66
CA GLY A 23 -8.67 5.46 -38.38
C GLY A 23 -8.41 6.49 -37.26
N ARG A 24 -9.36 7.43 -37.11
CA ARG A 24 -9.36 8.36 -35.95
C ARG A 24 -9.66 7.58 -34.68
N GLY A 25 -8.62 7.12 -34.01
CA GLY A 25 -8.69 6.61 -32.66
C GLY A 25 -8.07 7.62 -31.69
N VAL A 26 -8.87 8.27 -30.87
CA VAL A 26 -8.38 9.16 -29.79
C VAL A 26 -7.77 8.27 -28.71
N HIS A 27 -6.45 8.11 -28.73
CA HIS A 27 -5.70 7.51 -27.62
C HIS A 27 -5.71 8.45 -26.41
N ARG A 28 -6.52 8.12 -25.41
CA ARG A 28 -6.48 8.76 -24.09
C ARG A 28 -5.34 8.13 -23.26
N PRO A 29 -4.46 8.92 -22.66
CA PRO A 29 -3.42 8.38 -21.76
C PRO A 29 -4.06 7.80 -20.51
N ARG A 30 -3.67 6.58 -20.15
CA ARG A 30 -4.22 5.76 -19.05
C ARG A 30 -3.69 6.14 -17.65
N ASN A 31 -3.32 7.35 -17.38
CA ASN A 31 -2.88 7.78 -16.05
C ASN A 31 -3.20 9.25 -15.76
N CYS A 32 -4.44 9.63 -15.96
CA CYS A 32 -4.93 10.89 -15.41
C CYS A 32 -5.93 10.55 -14.29
N TYR A 33 -5.60 10.85 -13.05
CA TYR A 33 -6.44 10.63 -11.86
C TYR A 33 -7.83 11.28 -11.97
N TRP A 34 -7.98 12.22 -12.91
CA TRP A 34 -9.16 13.05 -13.16
C TRP A 34 -10.19 12.47 -14.15
N CYS A 35 -9.91 11.38 -14.86
CA CYS A 35 -10.82 10.91 -15.91
C CYS A 35 -11.88 9.91 -15.46
N PHE A 36 -12.02 9.59 -14.17
CA PHE A 36 -12.84 8.44 -13.74
C PHE A 36 -14.07 8.74 -12.88
N ARG A 37 -14.57 9.98 -12.81
CA ARG A 37 -15.93 10.22 -12.26
C ARG A 37 -16.67 11.33 -12.99
N GLY A 38 -17.11 11.02 -14.22
CA GLY A 38 -18.19 11.75 -14.85
C GLY A 38 -19.52 11.09 -14.48
N HIS A 39 -20.16 11.51 -13.40
CA HIS A 39 -21.57 11.28 -13.19
C HIS A 39 -22.31 12.53 -13.70
N THR A 40 -22.96 12.35 -14.84
CA THR A 40 -23.97 13.29 -15.34
C THR A 40 -25.12 13.37 -14.34
N GLN A 41 -25.23 14.48 -13.63
CA GLN A 41 -26.49 14.90 -13.04
C GLN A 41 -27.00 16.13 -13.78
N THR A 42 -28.08 15.92 -14.49
CA THR A 42 -28.91 16.95 -15.07
C THR A 42 -29.75 17.62 -13.99
N GLY A 43 -29.65 18.94 -13.90
CA GLY A 43 -30.72 19.85 -13.53
C GLY A 43 -31.02 20.02 -12.05
N ALA A 44 -30.40 21.02 -11.44
CA ALA A 44 -31.03 22.08 -10.61
C ALA A 44 -29.90 23.01 -10.14
N SER A 45 -29.77 24.19 -10.71
CA SER A 45 -28.85 25.22 -10.23
C SER A 45 -29.43 25.86 -8.98
N THR A 46 -29.13 25.29 -7.83
CA THR A 46 -29.31 25.97 -6.55
C THR A 46 -27.95 26.49 -6.09
N ARG A 47 -27.96 27.64 -5.42
CA ARG A 47 -26.81 28.33 -4.82
C ARG A 47 -25.87 27.42 -3.97
N TRP A 48 -26.32 26.20 -3.66
CA TRP A 48 -25.60 25.13 -2.94
C TRP A 48 -24.52 24.43 -3.78
N GLY A 49 -24.73 24.27 -5.08
CA GLY A 49 -23.78 23.53 -5.94
C GLY A 49 -22.43 24.21 -6.12
N ALA A 50 -22.38 25.54 -6.12
CA ALA A 50 -21.15 26.29 -6.34
C ALA A 50 -20.21 26.26 -5.11
N THR A 51 -20.74 26.24 -3.91
CA THR A 51 -19.96 26.28 -2.66
C THR A 51 -19.38 24.90 -2.31
N VAL A 52 -20.14 23.84 -2.54
CA VAL A 52 -19.66 22.45 -2.38
C VAL A 52 -18.54 22.16 -3.38
N ASN A 53 -18.62 22.68 -4.59
CA ASN A 53 -17.54 22.58 -5.58
C ASN A 53 -16.27 23.27 -5.10
N TYR A 54 -16.35 24.45 -4.51
CA TYR A 54 -15.21 25.20 -4.00
C TYR A 54 -14.48 24.43 -2.87
N VAL A 55 -15.22 23.89 -1.90
CA VAL A 55 -14.63 23.10 -0.78
C VAL A 55 -13.94 21.84 -1.29
N ARG A 56 -14.51 21.17 -2.29
CA ARG A 56 -13.91 19.99 -2.93
C ARG A 56 -12.65 20.33 -3.74
N GLU A 57 -12.66 21.44 -4.47
CA GLU A 57 -11.49 21.95 -5.19
C GLU A 57 -10.28 22.19 -4.26
N GLN A 58 -10.53 22.65 -3.02
CA GLN A 58 -9.48 22.83 -2.03
C GLN A 58 -8.91 21.49 -1.56
N ILE A 59 -9.72 20.44 -1.41
CA ILE A 59 -9.22 19.08 -1.11
C ILE A 59 -8.35 18.58 -2.26
N ASP A 60 -8.77 18.77 -3.49
CA ASP A 60 -7.99 18.34 -4.66
C ASP A 60 -6.65 19.08 -4.73
N SER A 61 -6.64 20.38 -4.48
CA SER A 61 -5.42 21.19 -4.39
C SER A 61 -4.48 20.69 -3.30
N PHE A 62 -5.02 20.40 -2.11
CA PHE A 62 -4.26 19.82 -1.01
C PHE A 62 -3.68 18.43 -1.35
N LEU A 63 -4.46 17.55 -1.98
CA LEU A 63 -3.98 16.24 -2.38
C LEU A 63 -2.88 16.33 -3.45
N ASN A 64 -2.99 17.27 -4.38
CA ASN A 64 -1.94 17.56 -5.34
C ASN A 64 -0.67 18.08 -4.66
N TYR A 65 -0.78 18.99 -3.70
CA TYR A 65 0.35 19.44 -2.87
C TYR A 65 1.01 18.24 -2.16
N LEU A 66 0.22 17.36 -1.55
CA LEU A 66 0.77 16.16 -0.89
C LEU A 66 1.44 15.19 -1.87
N ALA A 67 0.91 15.06 -3.07
CA ALA A 67 1.49 14.20 -4.11
C ALA A 67 2.82 14.76 -4.62
N VAL A 68 2.87 16.04 -4.96
CA VAL A 68 4.01 16.69 -5.63
C VAL A 68 5.08 17.10 -4.62
N GLU A 69 4.70 17.85 -3.59
CA GLU A 69 5.68 18.45 -2.65
C GLU A 69 6.10 17.47 -1.53
N ARG A 70 5.20 16.57 -1.13
CA ARG A 70 5.45 15.63 -0.03
C ARG A 70 5.72 14.19 -0.51
N GLY A 71 5.54 13.90 -1.78
CA GLY A 71 5.80 12.58 -2.37
C GLY A 71 4.97 11.45 -1.73
N LEU A 72 3.73 11.74 -1.31
CA LEU A 72 2.89 10.74 -0.67
C LEU A 72 2.37 9.72 -1.69
N SER A 73 2.19 8.47 -1.24
CA SER A 73 1.68 7.41 -2.10
C SER A 73 0.18 7.59 -2.41
N SER A 74 -0.25 7.09 -3.59
CA SER A 74 -1.67 7.10 -3.99
C SER A 74 -2.61 6.53 -2.92
N ASN A 75 -2.23 5.43 -2.25
CA ASN A 75 -3.01 4.86 -1.16
C ASN A 75 -3.19 5.83 0.03
N THR A 76 -2.19 6.67 0.31
CA THR A 76 -2.29 7.68 1.38
C THR A 76 -3.18 8.83 0.94
N LEU A 77 -3.07 9.25 -0.33
CA LEU A 77 -3.93 10.29 -0.91
C LEU A 77 -5.39 9.85 -0.93
N ASP A 78 -5.68 8.60 -1.36
CA ASP A 78 -7.03 8.02 -1.32
C ASP A 78 -7.60 7.97 0.11
N ALA A 79 -6.77 7.59 1.08
CA ALA A 79 -7.19 7.56 2.48
C ALA A 79 -7.53 8.97 3.00
N TYR A 80 -6.70 9.97 2.66
CA TYR A 80 -6.94 11.36 3.05
C TYR A 80 -8.16 11.94 2.34
N PHE A 81 -8.32 11.66 1.04
CA PHE A 81 -9.52 12.04 0.30
C PHE A 81 -10.80 11.53 0.99
N ASN A 82 -10.86 10.23 1.30
CA ASN A 82 -12.01 9.63 1.98
C ASN A 82 -12.23 10.21 3.40
N ASP A 83 -11.15 10.55 4.11
CA ASP A 83 -11.23 11.13 5.44
C ASP A 83 -11.82 12.55 5.42
N LEU A 84 -11.38 13.36 4.46
CA LEU A 84 -11.82 14.75 4.28
C LEU A 84 -13.24 14.81 3.67
N THR A 85 -13.57 13.91 2.76
CA THR A 85 -14.94 13.78 2.24
C THR A 85 -15.92 13.47 3.38
N GLY A 86 -15.55 12.59 4.31
CA GLY A 86 -16.38 12.30 5.49
C GLY A 86 -16.59 13.50 6.41
N LEU A 87 -15.64 14.45 6.49
CA LEU A 87 -15.86 15.71 7.19
C LEU A 87 -16.88 16.58 6.43
N ILE A 88 -16.76 16.71 5.10
CA ILE A 88 -17.70 17.50 4.30
C ILE A 88 -19.11 16.96 4.47
N GLU A 89 -19.32 15.65 4.35
CA GLU A 89 -20.62 15.00 4.54
C GLU A 89 -21.21 15.31 5.92
N PHE A 90 -20.39 15.22 6.98
CA PHE A 90 -20.83 15.58 8.33
C PHE A 90 -21.24 17.06 8.45
N LEU A 91 -20.45 17.97 7.86
CA LEU A 91 -20.75 19.41 7.89
C LEU A 91 -22.02 19.73 7.08
N GLU A 92 -22.24 19.07 5.95
CA GLU A 92 -23.46 19.21 5.14
C GLU A 92 -24.70 18.75 5.92
N ASP A 93 -24.63 17.58 6.57
CA ASP A 93 -25.72 17.02 7.38
C ASP A 93 -26.07 17.87 8.61
N SER A 94 -25.06 18.53 9.18
CA SER A 94 -25.22 19.41 10.35
C SER A 94 -25.73 20.81 10.01
N GLY A 95 -25.91 21.11 8.71
CA GLY A 95 -26.27 22.48 8.26
C GLY A 95 -25.17 23.51 8.51
N ALA A 96 -23.95 23.06 8.73
CA ALA A 96 -22.78 23.83 9.13
C ALA A 96 -22.12 24.60 7.97
N PRO A 97 -21.03 25.34 8.23
CA PRO A 97 -20.44 26.33 7.35
C PRO A 97 -20.10 25.83 5.95
N ARG A 98 -20.18 26.74 5.00
CA ARG A 98 -20.03 26.46 3.56
C ARG A 98 -18.61 26.66 3.04
N ASN A 99 -17.74 27.29 3.84
CA ASN A 99 -16.36 27.56 3.49
C ASN A 99 -15.43 27.06 4.59
N TRP A 100 -14.20 26.73 4.25
CA TRP A 100 -13.21 26.32 5.24
C TRP A 100 -12.92 27.40 6.29
N SER A 101 -13.04 28.68 5.93
CA SER A 101 -12.88 29.82 6.85
C SER A 101 -13.93 29.86 7.95
N ASP A 102 -15.08 29.24 7.71
CA ASP A 102 -16.20 29.25 8.66
C ASP A 102 -16.19 28.00 9.57
N VAL A 103 -15.31 27.04 9.31
CA VAL A 103 -15.15 25.80 10.12
C VAL A 103 -14.30 26.10 11.33
N GLY A 104 -14.94 26.18 12.50
CA GLY A 104 -14.26 26.42 13.77
C GLY A 104 -13.89 25.16 14.55
N ALA A 105 -13.31 25.38 15.72
CA ALA A 105 -12.92 24.27 16.62
C ALA A 105 -14.14 23.47 17.14
N SER A 106 -15.31 24.09 17.23
CA SER A 106 -16.58 23.46 17.63
C SER A 106 -17.04 22.41 16.62
N GLU A 107 -17.03 22.74 15.33
CA GLU A 107 -17.40 21.83 14.24
C GLU A 107 -16.43 20.65 14.13
N ILE A 108 -15.12 20.91 14.27
CA ILE A 108 -14.11 19.87 14.28
C ILE A 108 -14.25 18.94 15.49
N SER A 109 -14.55 19.50 16.67
CA SER A 109 -14.81 18.69 17.88
C SER A 109 -16.03 17.81 17.71
N ALA A 110 -17.15 18.39 17.23
CA ALA A 110 -18.38 17.66 16.97
C ALA A 110 -18.19 16.52 15.96
N PHE A 111 -17.40 16.74 14.91
CA PHE A 111 -17.04 15.66 13.97
C PHE A 111 -16.25 14.54 14.64
N VAL A 112 -15.30 14.88 15.52
CA VAL A 112 -14.50 13.86 16.23
C VAL A 112 -15.37 13.06 17.19
N ASP A 113 -16.33 13.69 17.85
CA ASP A 113 -17.30 13.04 18.73
C ASP A 113 -18.23 12.12 17.92
N ASP A 114 -18.73 12.56 16.75
CA ASP A 114 -19.52 11.72 15.82
C ASP A 114 -18.76 10.47 15.37
N LEU A 115 -17.44 10.59 15.13
CA LEU A 115 -16.62 9.42 14.80
C LEU A 115 -16.53 8.40 15.95
N ASP A 116 -16.61 8.86 17.20
CA ASP A 116 -16.64 7.99 18.38
C ASP A 116 -18.00 7.31 18.51
N ASP A 117 -19.08 8.08 18.39
CA ASP A 117 -20.46 7.60 18.45
C ASP A 117 -20.78 6.57 17.37
N ARG A 118 -20.24 6.75 16.16
CA ARG A 118 -20.32 5.76 15.07
C ARG A 118 -19.42 4.53 15.29
N GLY A 119 -18.67 4.44 16.38
CA GLY A 119 -17.83 3.30 16.73
C GLY A 119 -16.61 3.11 15.85
N TYR A 120 -16.09 4.17 15.22
CA TYR A 120 -14.86 4.07 14.44
C TYR A 120 -13.68 3.60 15.30
N ALA A 121 -12.92 2.64 14.79
CA ALA A 121 -11.70 2.16 15.44
C ALA A 121 -10.74 3.32 15.76
N ARG A 122 -10.08 3.26 16.91
CA ARG A 122 -9.17 4.30 17.40
C ARG A 122 -8.08 4.69 16.38
N SER A 123 -7.54 3.71 15.65
CA SER A 123 -6.56 3.94 14.58
C SER A 123 -7.15 4.74 13.42
N THR A 124 -8.39 4.47 13.04
CA THR A 124 -9.11 5.20 11.99
C THR A 124 -9.37 6.64 12.43
N ARG A 125 -9.82 6.86 13.65
CA ARG A 125 -10.01 8.21 14.22
C ARG A 125 -8.69 8.99 14.25
N THR A 126 -7.60 8.36 14.69
CA THR A 126 -6.26 8.99 14.68
C THR A 126 -5.84 9.40 13.28
N ARG A 127 -6.06 8.56 12.25
CA ARG A 127 -5.73 8.89 10.86
C ARG A 127 -6.60 10.03 10.33
N LYS A 128 -7.92 10.02 10.58
CA LYS A 128 -8.83 11.10 10.18
C LYS A 128 -8.41 12.44 10.80
N ILE A 129 -8.10 12.46 12.08
CA ILE A 129 -7.59 13.66 12.78
C ILE A 129 -6.25 14.13 12.16
N ALA A 130 -5.37 13.21 11.78
CA ALA A 130 -4.12 13.58 11.13
C ALA A 130 -4.34 14.20 9.74
N ALA A 131 -5.31 13.68 8.96
CA ALA A 131 -5.70 14.26 7.68
C ALA A 131 -6.26 15.69 7.86
N LEU A 132 -7.15 15.91 8.84
CA LEU A 132 -7.69 17.24 9.18
C LEU A 132 -6.58 18.23 9.55
N LYS A 133 -5.69 17.85 10.45
CA LYS A 133 -4.55 18.70 10.86
C LYS A 133 -3.66 19.07 9.69
N SER A 134 -3.42 18.13 8.78
CA SER A 134 -2.61 18.37 7.60
C SER A 134 -3.32 19.31 6.62
N MET A 135 -4.63 19.14 6.41
CA MET A 135 -5.44 19.98 5.54
C MET A 135 -5.51 21.43 6.06
N PHE A 136 -5.88 21.64 7.33
CA PHE A 136 -6.01 22.99 7.89
C PHE A 136 -4.65 23.71 8.00
N ARG A 137 -3.56 23.00 8.17
CA ARG A 137 -2.22 23.58 8.06
C ARG A 137 -1.96 24.09 6.65
N PHE A 138 -2.24 23.29 5.62
CA PHE A 138 -2.12 23.67 4.23
C PHE A 138 -3.00 24.89 3.91
N LEU A 139 -4.28 24.88 4.32
CA LEU A 139 -5.19 26.00 4.08
C LEU A 139 -4.68 27.30 4.72
N ARG A 140 -4.06 27.25 5.90
CA ARG A 140 -3.46 28.41 6.56
C ARG A 140 -2.20 28.87 5.85
N GLU A 141 -1.34 27.93 5.41
CA GLU A 141 -0.14 28.25 4.63
C GLU A 141 -0.48 28.94 3.29
N GLU A 142 -1.59 28.53 2.66
CA GLU A 142 -2.11 29.15 1.43
C GLU A 142 -2.96 30.43 1.67
N GLY A 143 -3.14 30.85 2.91
CA GLY A 143 -3.93 32.03 3.25
C GLY A 143 -5.44 31.90 3.00
N LEU A 144 -5.96 30.67 2.93
CA LEU A 144 -7.37 30.37 2.69
C LEU A 144 -8.19 30.34 3.99
N VAL A 145 -7.53 30.25 5.13
CA VAL A 145 -8.10 30.41 6.47
C VAL A 145 -7.13 31.23 7.33
N ASP A 146 -7.68 32.06 8.22
CA ASP A 146 -6.89 32.89 9.11
C ASP A 146 -6.34 32.06 10.28
N ASP A 147 -7.18 31.21 10.87
CA ASP A 147 -6.86 30.37 12.02
C ASP A 147 -6.95 28.88 11.69
N ASN A 148 -6.19 28.08 12.44
CA ASN A 148 -6.22 26.63 12.32
C ASN A 148 -7.08 26.00 13.44
N PRO A 149 -8.34 25.61 13.17
CA PRO A 149 -9.25 25.08 14.17
C PRO A 149 -8.81 23.71 14.75
N THR A 150 -7.80 23.08 14.14
CA THR A 150 -7.27 21.78 14.60
C THR A 150 -6.07 21.93 15.52
N GLU A 151 -5.62 23.15 15.86
CA GLU A 151 -4.38 23.38 16.60
C GLU A 151 -4.42 22.76 18.00
N THR A 152 -5.55 22.92 18.70
CA THR A 152 -5.77 22.37 20.04
C THR A 152 -6.28 20.92 20.03
N LEU A 153 -6.65 20.39 18.88
CA LEU A 153 -7.21 19.04 18.76
C LEU A 153 -6.20 17.98 19.19
N ARG A 154 -6.56 17.22 20.21
CA ARG A 154 -5.70 16.11 20.68
C ARG A 154 -6.02 14.84 19.91
N SER A 155 -4.98 14.24 19.30
CA SER A 155 -5.13 12.90 18.74
C SER A 155 -5.28 11.87 19.86
N PRO A 156 -6.21 10.91 19.74
CA PRO A 156 -6.31 9.82 20.70
C PRO A 156 -4.96 9.14 20.88
N ARG A 157 -4.46 9.02 22.11
CA ARG A 157 -3.22 8.28 22.36
C ARG A 157 -3.46 6.82 21.97
N THR A 158 -2.97 6.41 20.81
CA THR A 158 -2.92 5.00 20.46
C THR A 158 -1.96 4.33 21.44
N GLY A 159 -2.50 3.50 22.33
CA GLY A 159 -1.64 2.61 23.12
C GLY A 159 -0.79 1.82 22.11
N ARG A 160 0.53 1.93 22.20
CA ARG A 160 1.44 1.10 21.41
C ARG A 160 1.35 -0.33 21.98
N THR A 161 0.34 -1.07 21.57
CA THR A 161 0.43 -2.52 21.61
C THR A 161 1.42 -2.87 20.51
N LEU A 162 2.67 -3.14 20.89
CA LEU A 162 3.63 -3.74 19.96
C LEU A 162 2.99 -5.03 19.46
N PRO A 163 2.81 -5.22 18.15
CA PRO A 163 2.34 -6.48 17.61
C PRO A 163 3.27 -7.57 18.17
N LYS A 164 2.72 -8.55 18.86
CA LYS A 164 3.53 -9.68 19.31
C LYS A 164 3.94 -10.46 18.07
N ALA A 165 5.26 -10.62 17.87
CA ALA A 165 5.77 -11.55 16.88
C ALA A 165 5.26 -12.96 17.21
N LEU A 166 4.96 -13.77 16.22
CA LEU A 166 4.73 -15.20 16.42
C LEU A 166 6.04 -15.83 16.91
N SER A 167 5.94 -16.89 17.68
CA SER A 167 7.11 -17.72 17.98
C SER A 167 7.51 -18.55 16.74
N ILE A 168 8.71 -19.12 16.73
CA ILE A 168 9.19 -19.98 15.65
C ILE A 168 8.24 -21.17 15.51
N GLU A 169 7.85 -21.78 16.61
CA GLU A 169 6.93 -22.93 16.66
C GLU A 169 5.54 -22.57 16.08
N GLN A 170 5.06 -21.35 16.34
CA GLN A 170 3.79 -20.89 15.77
C GLN A 170 3.90 -20.68 14.24
N VAL A 171 5.03 -20.18 13.76
CA VAL A 171 5.27 -20.04 12.32
C VAL A 171 5.38 -21.42 11.68
N ASP A 172 6.11 -22.36 12.30
CA ASP A 172 6.24 -23.74 11.80
C ASP A 172 4.87 -24.43 11.76
N THR A 173 4.06 -24.31 12.80
CA THR A 173 2.69 -24.84 12.82
C THR A 173 1.85 -24.25 11.68
N LEU A 174 1.92 -22.93 11.46
CA LEU A 174 1.21 -22.26 10.37
C LEU A 174 1.60 -22.81 9.00
N LEU A 175 2.88 -22.95 8.75
CA LEU A 175 3.43 -23.42 7.47
C LEU A 175 3.11 -24.90 7.26
N THR A 176 3.31 -25.75 8.27
CA THR A 176 2.96 -27.17 8.22
C THR A 176 1.47 -27.38 7.91
N THR A 177 0.58 -26.64 8.57
CA THR A 177 -0.87 -26.71 8.33
C THR A 177 -1.24 -26.41 6.87
N VAL A 178 -0.54 -25.49 6.23
CA VAL A 178 -0.80 -25.15 4.81
C VAL A 178 -0.20 -26.20 3.87
N TYR A 179 0.90 -26.85 4.25
CA TYR A 179 1.48 -27.96 3.48
C TYR A 179 0.58 -29.21 3.45
N GLU A 180 -0.27 -29.40 4.45
CA GLU A 180 -1.24 -30.50 4.50
C GLU A 180 -2.42 -30.31 3.52
N ASP A 181 -2.61 -29.10 2.98
CA ASP A 181 -3.62 -28.80 1.96
C ASP A 181 -3.05 -29.04 0.55
N ASP A 182 -3.22 -30.25 0.02
CA ASP A 182 -2.76 -30.64 -1.32
C ASP A 182 -3.61 -30.09 -2.47
N THR A 183 -4.60 -29.26 -2.20
CA THR A 183 -5.36 -28.58 -3.24
C THR A 183 -4.43 -27.62 -4.04
N PRO A 184 -4.75 -27.32 -5.31
CA PRO A 184 -3.97 -26.33 -6.07
C PRO A 184 -3.82 -24.99 -5.35
N GLU A 185 -4.88 -24.54 -4.66
CA GLU A 185 -4.84 -23.35 -3.84
C GLU A 185 -3.94 -23.50 -2.61
N GLY A 186 -3.95 -24.66 -1.95
CA GLY A 186 -3.10 -24.94 -0.79
C GLY A 186 -1.62 -24.93 -1.15
N VAL A 187 -1.22 -25.59 -2.22
CA VAL A 187 0.16 -25.58 -2.72
C VAL A 187 0.62 -24.16 -3.06
N ARG A 188 -0.21 -23.37 -3.71
CA ARG A 188 0.08 -21.95 -3.96
C ARG A 188 0.22 -21.17 -2.66
N ASP A 189 -0.72 -21.33 -1.74
CA ASP A 189 -0.79 -20.59 -0.49
C ASP A 189 0.42 -20.95 0.41
N ALA A 190 0.90 -22.20 0.40
CA ALA A 190 2.15 -22.62 1.04
C ALA A 190 3.36 -21.88 0.47
N ALA A 191 3.52 -21.86 -0.86
CA ALA A 191 4.61 -21.13 -1.51
C ALA A 191 4.56 -19.62 -1.19
N MET A 192 3.37 -19.02 -1.17
CA MET A 192 3.23 -17.61 -0.82
C MET A 192 3.62 -17.31 0.63
N LEU A 193 3.22 -18.15 1.58
CA LEU A 193 3.52 -17.97 3.00
C LEU A 193 5.02 -18.19 3.28
N GLU A 194 5.62 -19.18 2.65
CA GLU A 194 7.06 -19.44 2.76
C GLU A 194 7.86 -18.23 2.24
N VAL A 195 7.57 -17.73 1.04
CA VAL A 195 8.27 -16.56 0.48
C VAL A 195 8.03 -15.30 1.32
N LEU A 196 6.80 -15.09 1.81
CA LEU A 196 6.50 -13.95 2.67
C LEU A 196 7.34 -13.95 3.94
N TYR A 197 7.42 -15.10 4.60
CA TYR A 197 8.18 -15.25 5.84
C TYR A 197 9.68 -15.27 5.58
N ALA A 198 10.16 -16.04 4.60
CA ALA A 198 11.58 -16.17 4.28
C ALA A 198 12.23 -14.83 3.92
N ALA A 199 11.57 -14.02 3.11
CA ALA A 199 12.10 -12.72 2.67
C ALA A 199 11.56 -11.51 3.46
N GLY A 200 10.70 -11.73 4.44
CA GLY A 200 10.10 -10.65 5.23
C GLY A 200 9.37 -9.61 4.39
N LEU A 201 8.67 -10.01 3.33
CA LEU A 201 8.04 -9.12 2.36
C LEU A 201 6.86 -8.34 2.95
N ARG A 202 6.56 -7.17 2.35
CA ARG A 202 5.23 -6.58 2.50
C ARG A 202 4.24 -7.37 1.62
N VAL A 203 2.96 -7.42 2.04
CA VAL A 203 1.94 -8.10 1.22
C VAL A 203 1.85 -7.53 -0.21
N SER A 204 2.04 -6.23 -0.37
CA SER A 204 2.06 -5.59 -1.70
C SER A 204 3.25 -6.03 -2.55
N GLU A 205 4.40 -6.26 -1.93
CA GLU A 205 5.60 -6.79 -2.60
C GLU A 205 5.35 -8.25 -3.01
N LEU A 206 4.88 -9.10 -2.10
CA LEU A 206 4.58 -10.51 -2.39
C LEU A 206 3.61 -10.68 -3.57
N VAL A 207 2.45 -10.02 -3.52
CA VAL A 207 1.47 -10.14 -4.61
C VAL A 207 1.90 -9.42 -5.88
N GLY A 208 2.86 -8.49 -5.77
CA GLY A 208 3.46 -7.76 -6.89
C GLY A 208 4.52 -8.52 -7.64
N LEU A 209 5.07 -9.62 -7.10
CA LEU A 209 6.13 -10.39 -7.73
C LEU A 209 5.74 -10.90 -9.11
N ASP A 210 6.69 -10.78 -10.04
CA ASP A 210 6.64 -11.40 -11.35
C ASP A 210 7.59 -12.62 -11.39
N LEU A 211 7.45 -13.46 -12.40
CA LEU A 211 8.35 -14.62 -12.59
C LEU A 211 9.84 -14.21 -12.63
N ARG A 212 10.14 -13.09 -13.28
CA ARG A 212 11.49 -12.54 -13.41
C ARG A 212 12.09 -12.00 -12.10
N ASP A 213 11.28 -11.83 -11.06
CA ASP A 213 11.72 -11.34 -9.76
C ASP A 213 12.21 -12.47 -8.84
N LEU A 214 12.05 -13.72 -9.28
CA LEU A 214 12.53 -14.91 -8.62
C LEU A 214 13.78 -15.41 -9.33
N ASP A 215 14.86 -15.57 -8.59
CA ASP A 215 16.08 -16.21 -9.04
C ASP A 215 16.25 -17.55 -8.30
N LEU A 216 16.01 -18.64 -9.02
CA LEU A 216 16.09 -20.00 -8.48
C LEU A 216 17.54 -20.49 -8.38
N GLU A 217 18.49 -19.92 -9.14
CA GLU A 217 19.90 -20.33 -9.09
C GLU A 217 20.56 -19.78 -7.82
N THR A 218 20.31 -18.51 -7.51
CA THR A 218 20.86 -17.86 -6.31
C THR A 218 19.98 -18.03 -5.08
N GLY A 219 18.74 -18.54 -5.22
CA GLY A 219 17.78 -18.63 -4.12
C GLY A 219 17.41 -17.27 -3.57
N SER A 220 17.02 -16.35 -4.43
CA SER A 220 16.71 -14.98 -4.02
C SER A 220 15.47 -14.41 -4.70
N VAL A 221 14.89 -13.37 -4.07
CA VAL A 221 13.74 -12.65 -4.57
C VAL A 221 14.08 -11.16 -4.67
N ARG A 222 13.87 -10.59 -5.84
CA ARG A 222 14.00 -9.17 -6.10
C ARG A 222 12.70 -8.45 -5.76
N CYS A 223 12.76 -7.45 -4.92
CA CYS A 223 11.60 -6.70 -4.44
C CYS A 223 11.72 -5.23 -4.78
N ILE A 224 10.64 -4.63 -5.26
CA ILE A 224 10.55 -3.20 -5.50
C ILE A 224 9.78 -2.55 -4.35
N GLY A 225 10.45 -1.70 -3.58
CA GLY A 225 9.90 -1.00 -2.43
C GLY A 225 9.35 0.39 -2.75
N LYS A 226 9.04 1.16 -1.70
CA LYS A 226 8.58 2.54 -1.82
C LYS A 226 9.66 3.40 -2.50
N GLY A 227 9.25 4.20 -3.50
CA GLY A 227 10.15 5.04 -4.29
C GLY A 227 10.98 4.27 -5.31
N SER A 228 10.47 3.14 -5.80
CA SER A 228 11.10 2.27 -6.81
C SER A 228 12.51 1.77 -6.42
N LYS A 229 12.81 1.73 -5.11
CA LYS A 229 14.06 1.16 -4.64
C LYS A 229 13.98 -0.36 -4.70
N GLU A 230 14.90 -0.96 -5.44
CA GLU A 230 15.05 -2.40 -5.56
C GLU A 230 15.92 -2.94 -4.43
N ARG A 231 15.62 -4.15 -3.98
CA ARG A 231 16.47 -4.95 -3.11
C ARG A 231 16.33 -6.43 -3.45
N VAL A 232 17.38 -7.16 -3.27
CA VAL A 232 17.40 -8.62 -3.39
C VAL A 232 17.47 -9.20 -1.98
N VAL A 233 16.60 -10.17 -1.70
CA VAL A 233 16.54 -10.84 -0.40
C VAL A 233 16.69 -12.33 -0.61
N PRO A 234 17.60 -13.00 0.10
CA PRO A 234 17.74 -14.46 0.07
C PRO A 234 16.45 -15.14 0.56
N ILE A 235 16.19 -16.34 0.05
CA ILE A 235 15.19 -17.27 0.58
C ILE A 235 15.84 -18.63 0.83
N HIS A 236 15.36 -19.34 1.84
CA HIS A 236 15.88 -20.66 2.21
C HIS A 236 15.37 -21.77 1.30
N GLY A 237 16.00 -22.97 1.37
CA GLY A 237 15.74 -24.10 0.48
C GLY A 237 14.27 -24.53 0.45
N GLN A 238 13.61 -24.62 1.63
CA GLN A 238 12.20 -25.03 1.70
C GLN A 238 11.24 -24.03 1.03
N ALA A 239 11.53 -22.72 1.13
CA ALA A 239 10.76 -21.71 0.41
C ALA A 239 10.93 -21.87 -1.10
N MET A 240 12.16 -22.16 -1.56
CA MET A 240 12.44 -22.45 -2.97
C MET A 240 11.70 -23.69 -3.46
N GLU A 241 11.79 -24.80 -2.74
CA GLU A 241 11.08 -26.05 -3.09
C GLU A 241 9.57 -25.84 -3.20
N SER A 242 8.99 -25.07 -2.28
CA SER A 242 7.56 -24.72 -2.32
C SER A 242 7.19 -23.94 -3.55
N VAL A 243 8.03 -22.97 -3.95
CA VAL A 243 7.81 -22.16 -5.15
C VAL A 243 7.99 -23.01 -6.42
N ILE A 244 9.02 -23.85 -6.49
CA ILE A 244 9.23 -24.78 -7.61
C ILE A 244 8.03 -25.69 -7.78
N ARG A 245 7.57 -26.34 -6.68
CA ARG A 245 6.36 -27.18 -6.71
C ARG A 245 5.13 -26.43 -7.23
N TYR A 246 4.94 -25.18 -6.78
CA TYR A 246 3.86 -24.35 -7.26
C TYR A 246 3.99 -24.04 -8.76
N LEU A 247 5.19 -23.67 -9.23
CA LEU A 247 5.44 -23.31 -10.63
C LEU A 247 5.24 -24.50 -11.57
N GLU A 248 5.67 -25.69 -11.17
CA GLU A 248 5.60 -26.90 -12.00
C GLU A 248 4.22 -27.54 -11.99
N VAL A 249 3.56 -27.61 -10.83
CA VAL A 249 2.34 -28.40 -10.66
C VAL A 249 1.08 -27.56 -10.76
N VAL A 250 1.04 -26.37 -10.16
CA VAL A 250 -0.19 -25.62 -9.95
C VAL A 250 -0.34 -24.44 -10.88
N ARG A 251 0.74 -23.67 -11.07
CA ARG A 251 0.68 -22.46 -11.91
C ARG A 251 0.19 -22.75 -13.33
N PRO A 252 0.62 -23.84 -14.01
CA PRO A 252 0.10 -24.18 -15.33
C PRO A 252 -1.41 -24.46 -15.37
N LEU A 253 -1.98 -24.99 -14.26
CA LEU A 253 -3.43 -25.24 -14.17
C LEU A 253 -4.24 -23.93 -14.10
N HIS A 254 -3.64 -22.89 -13.58
CA HIS A 254 -4.29 -21.57 -13.42
C HIS A 254 -3.96 -20.62 -14.59
N GLU A 255 -2.89 -20.84 -15.34
CA GLU A 255 -2.47 -19.96 -16.42
C GLU A 255 -3.43 -20.06 -17.60
N ARG A 256 -4.27 -19.03 -17.78
CA ARG A 256 -5.25 -18.95 -18.88
C ARG A 256 -4.79 -18.06 -20.04
N GLN A 257 -3.80 -17.23 -19.80
CA GLN A 257 -3.20 -16.34 -20.79
C GLN A 257 -1.70 -16.64 -20.87
N GLN A 258 -1.21 -16.99 -22.04
CA GLN A 258 0.20 -17.42 -22.28
C GLN A 258 1.29 -16.40 -21.92
N GLN A 259 0.96 -15.24 -21.34
CA GLN A 259 1.90 -14.18 -21.03
C GLN A 259 1.63 -13.51 -19.66
N GLU A 260 0.93 -14.19 -18.76
CA GLU A 260 0.76 -13.60 -17.41
C GLU A 260 2.09 -13.67 -16.66
N GLN A 261 2.66 -12.50 -16.37
CA GLN A 261 3.97 -12.37 -15.71
C GLN A 261 3.89 -12.54 -14.20
N ALA A 262 2.70 -12.43 -13.61
CA ALA A 262 2.55 -12.57 -12.17
C ALA A 262 3.05 -13.93 -11.67
N LEU A 263 3.87 -13.91 -10.61
CA LEU A 263 4.34 -15.14 -9.98
C LEU A 263 3.17 -15.93 -9.42
N PHE A 264 2.30 -15.31 -8.61
CA PHE A 264 1.18 -15.97 -7.94
C PHE A 264 -0.16 -15.64 -8.57
N LEU A 265 -0.85 -16.68 -9.05
CA LEU A 265 -2.13 -16.57 -9.75
C LEU A 265 -3.30 -16.99 -8.86
N ASN A 266 -4.43 -16.36 -9.06
CA ASN A 266 -5.70 -16.85 -8.57
C ASN A 266 -6.27 -17.91 -9.55
N ARG A 267 -7.35 -18.62 -9.15
CA ARG A 267 -8.00 -19.65 -9.99
C ARG A 267 -8.54 -19.15 -11.34
N ASN A 268 -8.60 -17.83 -11.52
CA ASN A 268 -9.02 -17.21 -12.80
C ASN A 268 -7.82 -16.87 -13.70
N GLY A 269 -6.60 -17.26 -13.33
CA GLY A 269 -5.38 -17.00 -14.09
C GLY A 269 -4.91 -15.55 -14.02
N ARG A 270 -5.32 -14.78 -13.01
CA ARG A 270 -4.91 -13.40 -12.80
C ARG A 270 -4.12 -13.27 -11.51
N ARG A 271 -3.29 -12.25 -11.42
CA ARG A 271 -2.54 -11.89 -10.20
C ARG A 271 -3.43 -11.92 -8.96
N LEU A 272 -2.97 -12.56 -7.88
CA LEU A 272 -3.69 -12.59 -6.62
C LEU A 272 -3.70 -11.19 -5.98
N SER A 273 -4.85 -10.77 -5.45
CA SER A 273 -4.96 -9.49 -4.76
C SER A 273 -4.49 -9.56 -3.30
N ARG A 274 -4.13 -8.40 -2.72
CA ARG A 274 -3.79 -8.29 -1.28
C ARG A 274 -4.92 -8.82 -0.37
N GLN A 275 -6.17 -8.52 -0.72
CA GLN A 275 -7.33 -9.00 0.01
C GLN A 275 -7.48 -10.53 -0.12
N GLY A 276 -7.25 -11.06 -1.33
CA GLY A 276 -7.26 -12.50 -1.57
C GLY A 276 -6.23 -13.22 -0.70
N PHE A 277 -4.99 -12.73 -0.65
CA PHE A 277 -3.96 -13.28 0.22
C PHE A 277 -4.31 -13.16 1.71
N TRP A 278 -4.81 -12.01 2.15
CA TRP A 278 -5.22 -11.80 3.53
C TRP A 278 -6.28 -12.82 4.00
N LEU A 279 -7.28 -13.12 3.16
CA LEU A 279 -8.30 -14.14 3.47
C LEU A 279 -7.69 -15.55 3.60
N ARG A 280 -6.68 -15.87 2.76
CA ARG A 280 -5.94 -17.15 2.82
C ARG A 280 -5.14 -17.28 4.11
N LEU A 281 -4.36 -16.24 4.44
CA LEU A 281 -3.62 -16.19 5.71
C LEU A 281 -4.56 -16.37 6.93
N LYS A 282 -5.72 -15.72 6.94
CA LYS A 282 -6.71 -15.89 8.00
C LYS A 282 -7.23 -17.32 8.11
N ARG A 283 -7.51 -17.98 6.96
CA ARG A 283 -7.92 -19.38 6.93
C ARG A 283 -6.83 -20.29 7.50
N ALA A 284 -5.61 -20.15 7.02
CA ALA A 284 -4.45 -20.93 7.48
C ALA A 284 -4.22 -20.76 8.99
N ALA A 285 -4.26 -19.53 9.49
CA ALA A 285 -4.09 -19.25 10.91
C ALA A 285 -5.16 -19.90 11.78
N ARG A 286 -6.43 -19.89 11.35
CA ARG A 286 -7.52 -20.57 12.06
C ARG A 286 -7.32 -22.09 12.08
N ALA A 287 -6.93 -22.68 10.96
CA ALA A 287 -6.64 -24.10 10.87
C ALA A 287 -5.45 -24.51 11.78
N ALA A 288 -4.45 -23.64 11.88
CA ALA A 288 -3.29 -23.82 12.75
C ALA A 288 -3.53 -23.49 14.24
N GLY A 289 -4.75 -23.11 14.62
CA GLY A 289 -5.06 -22.70 16.01
C GLY A 289 -4.39 -21.40 16.44
N ILE A 290 -3.94 -20.57 15.50
CA ILE A 290 -3.28 -19.29 15.78
C ILE A 290 -4.34 -18.20 15.96
N PRO A 291 -4.15 -17.27 16.93
CA PRO A 291 -5.12 -16.20 17.20
C PRO A 291 -5.51 -15.37 15.97
N ASP A 292 -6.76 -14.97 15.87
CA ASP A 292 -7.40 -14.30 14.73
C ASP A 292 -6.78 -12.95 14.30
N HIS A 293 -5.90 -12.36 15.10
CA HIS A 293 -5.28 -11.05 14.82
C HIS A 293 -3.98 -11.12 13.98
N ILE A 294 -3.67 -12.31 13.43
CA ILE A 294 -2.53 -12.45 12.51
C ILE A 294 -2.75 -11.62 11.23
N THR A 295 -1.71 -10.95 10.80
CA THR A 295 -1.66 -10.15 9.57
C THR A 295 -0.35 -10.42 8.81
N PRO A 296 -0.25 -10.06 7.53
CA PRO A 296 1.04 -10.10 6.83
C PRO A 296 2.15 -9.28 7.53
N HIS A 297 1.77 -8.19 8.20
CA HIS A 297 2.70 -7.42 9.02
C HIS A 297 3.19 -8.19 10.25
N THR A 298 2.36 -9.05 10.82
CA THR A 298 2.76 -9.93 11.93
C THR A 298 3.85 -10.90 11.49
N LEU A 299 3.71 -11.56 10.32
CA LEU A 299 4.72 -12.46 9.77
C LEU A 299 6.03 -11.73 9.44
N ARG A 300 5.94 -10.55 8.83
CA ARG A 300 7.12 -9.74 8.56
C ARG A 300 7.81 -9.27 9.86
N HIS A 301 7.06 -8.94 10.91
CA HIS A 301 7.61 -8.61 12.22
C HIS A 301 8.25 -9.83 12.88
N SER A 302 7.65 -11.02 12.72
CA SER A 302 8.24 -12.29 13.19
C SER A 302 9.55 -12.59 12.48
N PHE A 303 9.63 -12.45 11.15
CA PHE A 303 10.89 -12.53 10.41
C PHE A 303 11.96 -11.62 11.01
N ALA A 304 11.68 -10.33 11.17
CA ALA A 304 12.64 -9.38 11.72
C ALA A 304 13.12 -9.77 13.12
N THR A 305 12.17 -10.19 13.99
CA THR A 305 12.46 -10.59 15.36
C THR A 305 13.29 -11.86 15.41
N HIS A 306 13.00 -12.84 14.54
CA HIS A 306 13.70 -14.11 14.49
C HIS A 306 15.12 -13.94 13.95
N MET A 307 15.31 -13.14 12.90
CA MET A 307 16.63 -12.80 12.38
C MET A 307 17.51 -12.13 13.45
N LEU A 308 16.99 -11.15 14.19
CA LEU A 308 17.72 -10.49 15.27
C LEU A 308 18.05 -11.45 16.41
N ARG A 309 17.14 -12.36 16.78
CA ARG A 309 17.39 -13.40 17.78
C ARG A 309 18.40 -14.44 17.33
N GLY A 310 18.43 -14.76 16.02
CA GLY A 310 19.42 -15.62 15.40
C GLY A 310 20.81 -14.97 15.26
N GLY A 311 20.92 -13.68 15.67
CA GLY A 311 22.21 -12.97 15.71
C GLY A 311 22.50 -12.12 14.46
N ALA A 312 21.53 -11.94 13.54
CA ALA A 312 21.69 -10.99 12.44
C ALA A 312 21.82 -9.56 12.98
N SER A 313 22.68 -8.77 12.36
CA SER A 313 22.79 -7.36 12.73
C SER A 313 21.50 -6.59 12.39
N LEU A 314 21.13 -5.62 13.24
CA LEU A 314 19.97 -4.76 12.99
C LEU A 314 20.03 -4.10 11.60
N ARG A 315 21.23 -3.77 11.14
CA ARG A 315 21.47 -3.12 9.85
C ARG A 315 21.10 -4.06 8.70
N HIS A 316 21.56 -5.31 8.70
CA HIS A 316 21.22 -6.29 7.65
C HIS A 316 19.72 -6.58 7.62
N VAL A 317 19.07 -6.71 8.79
CA VAL A 317 17.63 -6.87 8.86
C VAL A 317 16.89 -5.65 8.29
N GLN A 318 17.36 -4.44 8.54
CA GLN A 318 16.77 -3.21 7.96
C GLN A 318 16.94 -3.15 6.44
N GLU A 319 18.08 -3.58 5.90
CA GLU A 319 18.35 -3.66 4.46
C GLU A 319 17.43 -4.70 3.80
N MET A 320 17.34 -5.91 4.34
CA MET A 320 16.41 -6.95 3.88
C MET A 320 14.95 -6.48 3.89
N LEU A 321 14.57 -5.70 4.89
CA LEU A 321 13.22 -5.14 5.01
C LEU A 321 12.96 -3.91 4.13
N GLY A 322 13.99 -3.24 3.61
CA GLY A 322 13.85 -2.02 2.80
C GLY A 322 13.26 -0.85 3.61
N HIS A 323 13.84 -0.56 4.79
CA HIS A 323 13.46 0.60 5.59
C HIS A 323 14.18 1.84 5.06
N ALA A 324 13.41 2.85 4.61
CA ALA A 324 13.93 4.06 3.96
C ALA A 324 14.53 5.10 4.92
N SER A 325 14.56 4.85 6.22
CA SER A 325 14.96 5.85 7.22
C SER A 325 16.21 5.42 7.97
N ILE A 326 17.35 5.74 7.41
CA ILE A 326 18.52 6.19 8.21
C ILE A 326 19.19 7.30 7.40
N ALA A 327 19.36 8.44 8.02
CA ALA A 327 20.09 9.60 7.51
C ALA A 327 21.59 9.29 7.40
N THR A 328 21.99 8.43 6.47
CA THR A 328 23.40 8.22 6.05
C THR A 328 23.47 7.38 4.77
N THR A 329 22.90 7.90 3.69
CA THR A 329 23.03 7.27 2.35
C THR A 329 24.39 7.51 1.70
N GLN A 330 25.40 8.00 2.41
CA GLN A 330 26.64 8.45 1.75
C GLN A 330 27.89 7.59 1.96
N ILE A 331 27.89 6.51 2.73
CA ILE A 331 29.18 5.80 3.00
C ILE A 331 29.19 4.29 2.69
N TYR A 332 28.06 3.62 2.38
CA TYR A 332 28.09 2.15 2.29
C TYR A 332 27.37 1.57 1.05
N THR A 333 28.01 1.74 -0.10
CA THR A 333 27.62 1.11 -1.38
C THR A 333 28.18 -0.31 -1.57
N HIS A 334 28.73 -0.96 -0.56
CA HIS A 334 29.46 -2.23 -0.72
C HIS A 334 29.16 -3.27 0.39
N LEU A 335 27.88 -3.50 0.74
CA LEU A 335 27.55 -4.83 1.25
C LEU A 335 27.31 -5.70 0.02
N THR A 336 28.21 -6.65 -0.22
CA THR A 336 28.04 -7.62 -1.31
C THR A 336 26.81 -8.49 -0.99
N SER A 337 26.13 -8.98 -2.04
CA SER A 337 25.02 -9.93 -1.90
C SER A 337 25.42 -11.18 -1.10
N GLU A 338 26.70 -11.54 -1.12
CA GLU A 338 27.30 -12.65 -0.36
C GLU A 338 27.19 -12.44 1.15
N HIS A 339 27.56 -11.26 1.69
CA HIS A 339 27.44 -10.97 3.11
C HIS A 339 25.98 -10.98 3.63
N VAL A 340 25.06 -10.54 2.80
CA VAL A 340 23.62 -10.59 3.15
C VAL A 340 23.16 -12.05 3.20
N ARG A 341 23.66 -12.90 2.29
CA ARG A 341 23.36 -14.33 2.25
C ARG A 341 23.94 -15.06 3.45
N GLU A 342 25.21 -14.85 3.78
CA GLU A 342 25.87 -15.45 4.94
C GLU A 342 25.18 -15.10 6.27
N GLU A 343 24.82 -13.83 6.46
CA GLU A 343 24.06 -13.38 7.64
C GLU A 343 22.67 -14.03 7.71
N TYR A 344 22.01 -14.16 6.55
CA TYR A 344 20.71 -14.81 6.45
C TYR A 344 20.81 -16.30 6.83
N ASP A 345 21.71 -17.04 6.20
CA ASP A 345 21.87 -18.49 6.42
C ASP A 345 22.29 -18.80 7.87
N ARG A 346 23.06 -17.90 8.52
CA ARG A 346 23.43 -18.07 9.91
C ARG A 346 22.28 -17.79 10.89
N ALA A 347 21.42 -16.82 10.59
CA ALA A 347 20.50 -16.26 11.58
C ALA A 347 19.03 -16.67 11.35
N PHE A 348 18.68 -17.14 10.15
CA PHE A 348 17.29 -17.49 9.87
C PHE A 348 16.97 -18.90 10.41
N PRO A 349 15.86 -19.07 11.17
CA PRO A 349 15.56 -20.33 11.88
C PRO A 349 15.36 -21.56 10.99
N ARG A 350 15.09 -21.35 9.70
CA ARG A 350 14.77 -22.40 8.71
C ARG A 350 15.76 -22.43 7.55
N ALA A 351 16.90 -21.74 7.68
CA ALA A 351 17.96 -21.75 6.67
C ALA A 351 18.68 -23.08 6.63
#